data_02a5926935fb2020601c2dc4d6b422bb
#
_entry.id   02a5926935fb2020601c2dc4d6b422bb
#
_cell.length_a   1.000
_cell.length_b   1.000
_cell.length_c   1.000
_cell.angle_alpha   90.00
_cell.angle_beta   90.00
_cell.angle_gamma   90.00
#
_symmetry.space_group_name_H-M   'P 1'
#
loop_
_entity.id
_entity.type
_entity.pdbx_description
1 polymer ?
#
loop_
_entity_poly.entity_id
_entity_poly.type
_entity_poly.pdbx_seq_one_letter_code
_entity_poly.pdbx_strand_id
1 'polypeptide(L)'
;MKIHACRLMVYDAATKADAGRDVRTEASMVKLFGTEMATEVVDHAMQAFGAMGVAKELPLQLMAQKVRTMRVYEGPSEVHRMAIARRIIGK
;
A
#
# COMPACT_ATOMS: atom_id res chain seq x y z
N MET A 1 -7.56 -10.85 -4.85
CA MET A 1 -6.82 -11.47 -3.72
C MET A 1 -5.99 -10.46 -2.94
N LYS A 2 -5.18 -9.64 -3.58
CA LYS A 2 -4.29 -8.68 -2.88
C LYS A 2 -5.03 -7.62 -2.07
N ILE A 3 -6.18 -7.13 -2.57
CA ILE A 3 -7.03 -6.20 -1.82
C ILE A 3 -7.53 -6.87 -0.54
N HIS A 4 -7.99 -8.10 -0.64
CA HIS A 4 -8.44 -8.89 0.52
C HIS A 4 -7.31 -9.09 1.54
N ALA A 5 -6.14 -9.48 1.07
CA ALA A 5 -4.97 -9.65 1.92
C ALA A 5 -4.59 -8.35 2.63
N CYS A 6 -4.58 -7.23 1.91
CA CYS A 6 -4.27 -5.92 2.50
C CYS A 6 -5.29 -5.54 3.58
N ARG A 7 -6.57 -5.78 3.33
CA ARG A 7 -7.63 -5.50 4.32
C ARG A 7 -7.41 -6.29 5.60
N LEU A 8 -7.08 -7.56 5.49
CA LEU A 8 -6.78 -8.40 6.66
C LEU A 8 -5.54 -7.91 7.40
N MET A 9 -4.51 -7.46 6.69
CA MET A 9 -3.31 -6.88 7.31
C MET A 9 -3.64 -5.59 8.09
N VAL A 10 -4.51 -4.74 7.53
CA VAL A 10 -4.97 -3.51 8.22
C VAL A 10 -5.71 -3.87 9.50
N TYR A 11 -6.64 -4.83 9.44
CA TYR A 11 -7.39 -5.26 10.62
C TYR A 11 -6.50 -5.90 11.69
N ASP A 12 -5.51 -6.68 11.28
CA ASP A 12 -4.52 -7.25 12.20
C ASP A 12 -3.75 -6.14 12.94
N ALA A 13 -3.23 -5.17 12.20
CA ALA A 13 -2.52 -4.04 12.79
C ALA A 13 -3.42 -3.21 13.72
N ALA A 14 -4.66 -2.93 13.32
CA ALA A 14 -5.61 -2.17 14.11
C ALA A 14 -5.97 -2.89 15.42
N THR A 15 -6.24 -4.19 15.33
CA THR A 15 -6.59 -5.01 16.51
C THR A 15 -5.43 -5.04 17.51
N LYS A 16 -4.20 -5.21 17.02
CA LYS A 16 -3.01 -5.17 17.89
C LYS A 16 -2.81 -3.80 18.52
N ALA A 17 -3.02 -2.73 17.76
CA ALA A 17 -2.92 -1.36 18.29
C ALA A 17 -3.96 -1.10 19.38
N ASP A 18 -5.20 -1.54 19.18
CA ASP A 18 -6.27 -1.42 20.18
C ASP A 18 -5.93 -2.18 21.48
N ALA A 19 -5.18 -3.27 21.37
CA ALA A 19 -4.69 -4.04 22.53
C ALA A 19 -3.44 -3.42 23.18
N GLY A 20 -2.99 -2.26 22.73
CA GLY A 20 -1.82 -1.56 23.27
C GLY A 20 -0.47 -2.15 22.87
N ARG A 21 -0.43 -2.99 21.82
CA ARG A 21 0.81 -3.62 21.36
C ARG A 21 1.59 -2.69 20.43
N ASP A 22 2.90 -2.92 20.33
CA ASP A 22 3.75 -2.23 19.35
C ASP A 22 3.43 -2.76 17.94
N VAL A 23 2.92 -1.88 17.08
CA VAL A 23 2.50 -2.21 15.71
C VAL A 23 3.40 -1.59 14.63
N ARG A 24 4.59 -1.14 14.98
CA ARG A 24 5.48 -0.48 14.01
C ARG A 24 5.84 -1.38 12.83
N THR A 25 6.01 -2.68 13.08
CA THR A 25 6.30 -3.65 12.02
C THR A 25 5.08 -3.83 11.12
N GLU A 26 3.91 -4.06 11.72
CA GLU A 26 2.65 -4.23 10.99
C GLU A 26 2.31 -2.97 10.19
N ALA A 27 2.49 -1.79 10.76
CA ALA A 27 2.26 -0.53 10.05
C ALA A 27 3.16 -0.38 8.82
N SER A 28 4.44 -0.73 8.95
CA SER A 28 5.37 -0.73 7.81
C SER A 28 4.96 -1.74 6.74
N MET A 29 4.52 -2.93 7.16
CA MET A 29 4.04 -3.97 6.23
C MET A 29 2.79 -3.52 5.48
N VAL A 30 1.82 -2.94 6.19
CA VAL A 30 0.57 -2.45 5.59
C VAL A 30 0.86 -1.33 4.60
N LYS A 31 1.67 -0.37 4.98
CA LYS A 31 2.01 0.76 4.10
C LYS A 31 2.73 0.28 2.84
N LEU A 32 3.73 -0.55 3.00
CA LEU A 32 4.49 -1.11 1.87
C LEU A 32 3.60 -1.93 0.94
N PHE A 33 2.94 -2.94 1.48
CA PHE A 33 2.09 -3.84 0.68
C PHE A 33 0.92 -3.10 0.06
N GLY A 34 0.24 -2.25 0.84
CA GLY A 34 -0.95 -1.53 0.39
C GLY A 34 -0.68 -0.55 -0.74
N THR A 35 0.39 0.23 -0.65
CA THR A 35 0.71 1.21 -1.70
C THR A 35 1.21 0.54 -2.98
N GLU A 36 1.99 -0.53 -2.87
CA GLU A 36 2.43 -1.32 -4.02
C GLU A 36 1.22 -1.98 -4.70
N MET A 37 0.35 -2.61 -3.92
CA MET A 37 -0.87 -3.25 -4.40
C MET A 37 -1.82 -2.24 -5.06
N ALA A 38 -2.04 -1.08 -4.44
CA ALA A 38 -2.92 -0.04 -4.99
C ALA A 38 -2.43 0.45 -6.35
N THR A 39 -1.12 0.64 -6.52
CA THR A 39 -0.51 1.01 -7.79
C THR A 39 -0.82 -0.04 -8.87
N GLU A 40 -0.64 -1.31 -8.54
CA GLU A 40 -0.91 -2.43 -9.46
C GLU A 40 -2.39 -2.52 -9.84
N VAL A 41 -3.28 -2.39 -8.86
CA VAL A 41 -4.74 -2.48 -9.08
C VAL A 41 -5.23 -1.34 -9.97
N VAL A 42 -4.78 -0.11 -9.72
CA VAL A 42 -5.17 1.04 -10.54
C VAL A 42 -4.64 0.90 -11.97
N ASP A 43 -3.40 0.42 -12.14
CA ASP A 43 -2.83 0.18 -13.45
C ASP A 43 -3.65 -0.85 -14.24
N HIS A 44 -4.02 -1.96 -13.60
CA HIS A 44 -4.89 -2.98 -14.22
C HIS A 44 -6.26 -2.41 -14.58
N ALA A 45 -6.84 -1.57 -13.74
CA ALA A 45 -8.12 -0.92 -14.03
C ALA A 45 -8.03 0.00 -15.25
N MET A 46 -6.96 0.78 -15.34
CA MET A 46 -6.71 1.64 -16.51
C MET A 46 -6.61 0.82 -17.79
N GLN A 47 -5.88 -0.30 -17.74
CA GLN A 47 -5.74 -1.20 -18.87
C GLN A 47 -7.10 -1.79 -19.30
N ALA A 48 -7.92 -2.21 -18.33
CA ALA A 48 -9.24 -2.78 -18.60
C ALA A 48 -10.19 -1.78 -19.27
N PHE A 49 -10.12 -0.51 -18.91
CA PHE A 49 -10.93 0.56 -19.53
C PHE A 49 -10.39 1.03 -20.88
N GLY A 50 -9.18 0.63 -21.25
CA GLY A 50 -8.58 1.04 -22.52
C GLY A 50 -8.37 2.56 -22.60
N ALA A 51 -8.72 3.17 -23.73
CA ALA A 51 -8.53 4.62 -23.93
C ALA A 51 -9.22 5.47 -22.85
N MET A 52 -10.40 5.05 -22.39
CA MET A 52 -11.10 5.75 -21.29
C MET A 52 -10.34 5.67 -19.98
N GLY A 53 -9.53 4.64 -19.77
CA GLY A 53 -8.71 4.48 -18.56
C GLY A 53 -7.67 5.57 -18.41
N VAL A 54 -7.19 6.17 -19.50
CA VAL A 54 -6.21 7.26 -19.48
C VAL A 54 -6.84 8.63 -19.73
N ALA A 55 -8.14 8.69 -20.00
CA ALA A 55 -8.86 9.92 -20.22
C ALA A 55 -9.21 10.62 -18.90
N LYS A 56 -9.29 11.95 -18.95
CA LYS A 56 -9.59 12.77 -17.76
C LYS A 56 -11.04 12.63 -17.28
N GLU A 57 -11.93 12.10 -18.11
CA GLU A 57 -13.33 11.87 -17.78
C GLU A 57 -13.54 10.84 -16.67
N LEU A 58 -12.59 9.90 -16.52
CA LEU A 58 -12.59 8.93 -15.42
C LEU A 58 -11.54 9.33 -14.37
N PRO A 59 -11.74 8.95 -13.09
CA PRO A 59 -10.80 9.33 -12.03
C PRO A 59 -9.52 8.48 -12.01
N LEU A 60 -9.38 7.48 -12.86
CA LEU A 60 -8.28 6.50 -12.82
C LEU A 60 -6.91 7.13 -13.02
N GLN A 61 -6.80 8.10 -13.94
CA GLN A 61 -5.52 8.78 -14.18
C GLN A 61 -5.06 9.55 -12.93
N LEU A 62 -5.98 10.25 -12.27
CA LEU A 62 -5.68 10.95 -11.02
C LEU A 62 -5.32 9.97 -9.90
N MET A 63 -6.06 8.86 -9.80
CA MET A 63 -5.75 7.80 -8.83
C MET A 63 -4.35 7.22 -9.07
N ALA A 64 -3.96 7.01 -10.33
CA ALA A 64 -2.63 6.51 -10.67
C ALA A 64 -1.53 7.43 -10.15
N GLN A 65 -1.69 8.75 -10.33
CA GLN A 65 -0.73 9.73 -9.81
C GLN A 65 -0.66 9.69 -8.28
N LYS A 66 -1.82 9.62 -7.62
CA LYS A 66 -1.90 9.61 -6.14
C LYS A 66 -1.29 8.35 -5.56
N VAL A 67 -1.65 7.17 -6.06
CA VAL A 67 -1.10 5.92 -5.52
C VAL A 67 0.40 5.80 -5.80
N ARG A 68 0.87 6.34 -6.92
CA ARG A 68 2.30 6.38 -7.23
C ARG A 68 3.06 7.22 -6.19
N THR A 69 2.52 8.36 -5.82
CA THR A 69 3.08 9.26 -4.81
C THR A 69 3.11 8.60 -3.43
N MET A 70 2.11 7.80 -3.10
CA MET A 70 2.03 7.07 -1.81
C MET A 70 3.20 6.11 -1.59
N ARG A 71 3.86 5.66 -2.65
CA ARG A 71 5.04 4.78 -2.55
C ARG A 71 6.31 5.54 -2.16
N VAL A 72 6.25 6.86 -2.14
CA VAL A 72 7.41 7.74 -1.92
C VAL A 72 7.30 8.51 -0.60
N TYR A 73 6.12 9.03 -0.25
CA TYR A 73 5.94 9.84 0.96
C TYR A 73 5.80 8.96 2.22
N GLU A 74 6.00 9.56 3.39
CA GLU A 74 5.89 8.89 4.71
C GLU A 74 6.74 7.61 4.76
N GLY A 75 7.93 7.70 4.21
CA GLY A 75 8.84 6.59 4.03
C GLY A 75 8.63 5.88 2.68
N PRO A 76 9.61 5.97 1.78
CA PRO A 76 9.57 5.19 0.54
C PRO A 76 9.49 3.69 0.81
N SER A 77 9.04 2.93 -0.18
CA SER A 77 8.93 1.46 -0.10
C SER A 77 10.23 0.82 0.40
N GLU A 78 11.37 1.30 -0.06
CA GLU A 78 12.69 0.79 0.34
C GLU A 78 12.98 1.01 1.82
N VAL A 79 12.58 2.16 2.38
CA VAL A 79 12.72 2.47 3.80
C VAL A 79 11.87 1.53 4.64
N HIS A 80 10.65 1.23 4.22
CA HIS A 80 9.78 0.28 4.92
C HIS A 80 10.33 -1.14 4.86
N ARG A 81 10.87 -1.57 3.71
CA ARG A 81 11.56 -2.86 3.60
C ARG A 81 12.70 -2.97 4.59
N MET A 82 13.52 -1.92 4.66
CA MET A 82 14.65 -1.88 5.59
C MET A 82 14.19 -1.91 7.05
N ALA A 83 13.14 -1.15 7.39
CA ALA A 83 12.59 -1.11 8.74
C ALA A 83 12.04 -2.48 9.17
N ILE A 84 11.31 -3.15 8.29
CA ILE A 84 10.79 -4.50 8.53
C ILE A 84 11.96 -5.48 8.75
N ALA A 85 12.93 -5.47 7.84
CA ALA A 85 14.09 -6.37 7.91
C ALA A 85 14.86 -6.19 9.23
N ARG A 86 15.14 -4.96 9.62
CA ARG A 86 15.83 -4.66 10.88
C ARG A 86 15.10 -5.20 12.11
N ARG A 87 13.78 -5.06 12.12
CA ARG A 87 12.99 -5.55 13.27
C ARG A 87 12.93 -7.07 13.34
N ILE A 88 12.86 -7.73 12.18
CA ILE A 88 12.86 -9.20 12.12
C ILE A 88 14.23 -9.78 12.51
N ILE A 89 15.31 -9.16 12.01
CA ILE A 89 16.69 -9.62 12.27
C ILE A 89 17.14 -9.17 13.67
N GLY A 90 16.57 -8.11 14.23
CA GLY A 90 16.93 -7.60 15.55
C GLY A 90 18.16 -6.69 15.53
N LYS A 91 18.45 -6.06 14.40
CA LYS A 91 19.62 -5.16 14.24
C LYS A 91 19.23 -3.74 13.95
#